data_54eb97f2575c3eac1c04d32af31abed8
#
_entry.id   54eb97f2575c3eac1c04d32af31abed8
#
_cell.length_a   1.000
_cell.length_b   1.000
_cell.length_c   1.000
_cell.angle_alpha   90.00
_cell.angle_beta   90.00
_cell.angle_gamma   90.00
#
_symmetry.space_group_name_H-M   'P 1'
#
loop_
_entity.id
_entity.type
_entity.pdbx_description
1 polymer ?
#
loop_
_entity_poly.entity_id
_entity_poly.type
_entity_poly.pdbx_seq_one_letter_code
_entity_poly.pdbx_strand_id
1 'polypeptide(L)'
;MKKFLSLAIIITFILSLTACADAADKKAKVKFNKGQLKKIELTVSPSHGSPMIVLREDYSDVPIMGEAVASQAQMVNYINKRNPDPKINCTVEQLVHIYYVEAEREGIRPDIAICQAIKETGVWNYGGDVIPEQNNYCGLGTTGGGVKGAFFETPQLGARAHIQHLLSYTSKRPPRVEIVDPRYELIEKFRPQIFGKLTKWTDLNGVWAVPGNHYGEDILNLWMQAQMPDASEASMDAANLKILLEEDKAAAYVYRGLVNMERENFYGAKEDFQEALNVEPELPEALFDLALAEENTRKPDSAIETYNKLIKIDEKFVDAYYNRGRLKLAQNDFKGAIKDFEDSLKIETINPDAYNNIAIAYFRQKKYEDAWIAIQKAAEQNSTNPVVNANYEKFAACVKVKK
;
A
#
# COMPACT_ATOMS: atom_id res chain seq x y z
N MET A 1 37.80 -16.56 0.05
CA MET A 1 37.51 -17.12 1.38
C MET A 1 36.52 -16.30 2.23
N LYS A 2 36.36 -14.98 2.07
CA LYS A 2 35.38 -14.15 2.88
C LYS A 2 33.91 -14.26 2.47
N LYS A 3 33.56 -14.76 1.28
CA LYS A 3 32.15 -14.94 0.84
C LYS A 3 31.51 -16.27 1.27
N PHE A 4 32.31 -17.26 1.67
CA PHE A 4 31.81 -18.54 2.16
C PHE A 4 31.50 -18.56 3.67
N LEU A 5 32.07 -17.62 4.44
CA LEU A 5 31.79 -17.50 5.88
C LEU A 5 30.41 -16.89 6.19
N SER A 6 29.91 -16.02 5.28
CA SER A 6 28.61 -15.38 5.42
C SER A 6 27.44 -16.36 5.21
N LEU A 7 27.59 -17.31 4.26
CA LEU A 7 26.55 -18.30 3.97
C LEU A 7 26.46 -19.41 5.03
N ALA A 8 27.60 -19.77 5.64
CA ALA A 8 27.62 -20.77 6.72
C ALA A 8 26.99 -20.26 8.02
N ILE A 9 27.08 -18.94 8.30
CA ILE A 9 26.43 -18.32 9.47
C ILE A 9 24.92 -18.26 9.29
N ILE A 10 24.44 -18.00 8.06
CA ILE A 10 22.99 -17.98 7.76
C ILE A 10 22.39 -19.39 7.82
N ILE A 11 23.10 -20.41 7.33
CA ILE A 11 22.61 -21.80 7.36
C ILE A 11 22.61 -22.38 8.79
N THR A 12 23.59 -21.99 9.63
CA THR A 12 23.60 -22.40 11.05
C THR A 12 22.50 -21.69 11.83
N PHE A 13 22.09 -20.49 11.42
CA PHE A 13 20.98 -19.76 12.03
C PHE A 13 19.62 -20.33 11.63
N ILE A 14 19.43 -20.76 10.38
CA ILE A 14 18.20 -21.42 9.90
C ILE A 14 18.03 -22.81 10.54
N LEU A 15 19.09 -23.58 10.76
CA LEU A 15 19.05 -24.86 11.46
C LEU A 15 18.79 -24.74 12.96
N SER A 16 19.07 -23.59 13.59
CA SER A 16 18.65 -23.32 14.96
C SER A 16 17.18 -22.89 15.08
N LEU A 17 16.59 -22.34 14.00
CA LEU A 17 15.18 -21.96 13.91
C LEU A 17 14.25 -23.18 13.75
N THR A 18 14.66 -24.21 13.02
CA THR A 18 13.87 -25.45 12.90
C THR A 18 13.82 -26.29 14.17
N ALA A 19 14.81 -26.14 15.06
CA ALA A 19 14.78 -26.75 16.40
C ALA A 19 13.84 -26.02 17.38
N CYS A 20 13.39 -24.80 17.06
CA CYS A 20 12.44 -24.04 17.90
C CYS A 20 10.97 -24.29 17.55
N ALA A 21 10.65 -24.86 16.39
CA ALA A 21 9.26 -25.12 16.00
C ALA A 21 8.59 -26.26 16.81
N ASP A 22 9.37 -27.19 17.38
CA ASP A 22 8.88 -28.26 18.22
C ASP A 22 8.84 -27.93 19.74
N ALA A 23 9.21 -26.69 20.12
CA ALA A 23 9.28 -26.24 21.50
C ALA A 23 8.09 -25.36 21.93
N ALA A 24 6.97 -25.40 21.22
CA ALA A 24 5.77 -24.59 21.53
C ALA A 24 5.13 -24.96 22.89
N ASP A 25 5.63 -25.93 23.60
CA ASP A 25 5.05 -26.41 24.88
C ASP A 25 6.01 -26.43 26.10
N LYS A 26 7.23 -25.90 25.94
CA LYS A 26 8.10 -25.66 27.12
C LYS A 26 8.72 -24.28 27.01
N LYS A 27 8.17 -23.29 27.75
CA LYS A 27 8.78 -21.98 27.98
C LYS A 27 10.22 -22.15 28.46
N ALA A 28 11.16 -22.27 27.53
CA ALA A 28 12.58 -22.22 27.88
C ALA A 28 12.83 -20.82 28.45
N LYS A 29 13.14 -20.68 29.72
CA LYS A 29 13.43 -19.40 30.36
C LYS A 29 14.68 -18.81 29.74
N VAL A 30 14.49 -17.90 28.81
CA VAL A 30 15.57 -17.13 28.21
C VAL A 30 16.21 -16.26 29.30
N LYS A 31 17.53 -16.28 29.40
CA LYS A 31 18.25 -15.43 30.34
C LYS A 31 18.80 -14.23 29.63
N PHE A 32 18.59 -13.05 30.20
CA PHE A 32 19.04 -11.77 29.65
C PHE A 32 20.17 -11.16 30.46
N ASN A 33 21.01 -10.40 29.79
CA ASN A 33 21.97 -9.50 30.43
C ASN A 33 21.24 -8.19 30.81
N LYS A 34 20.83 -8.10 32.06
CA LYS A 34 20.08 -6.94 32.59
C LYS A 34 20.84 -5.61 32.47
N GLY A 35 22.17 -5.65 32.46
CA GLY A 35 22.99 -4.45 32.28
C GLY A 35 22.95 -3.94 30.86
N GLN A 36 22.91 -4.82 29.87
CA GLN A 36 22.75 -4.47 28.47
C GLN A 36 21.32 -4.01 28.14
N LEU A 37 20.29 -4.68 28.66
CA LEU A 37 18.90 -4.27 28.49
C LEU A 37 18.62 -2.83 28.92
N LYS A 38 19.32 -2.33 29.93
CA LYS A 38 19.18 -0.93 30.36
C LYS A 38 19.78 0.10 29.39
N LYS A 39 20.58 -0.34 28.43
CA LYS A 39 21.32 0.52 27.49
C LYS A 39 20.72 0.54 26.10
N ILE A 40 19.79 -0.38 25.78
CA ILE A 40 19.16 -0.40 24.47
C ILE A 40 17.95 0.51 24.43
N GLU A 41 17.80 1.22 23.33
CA GLU A 41 16.60 1.96 22.97
C GLU A 41 15.94 1.28 21.78
N LEU A 42 14.66 0.98 21.92
CA LEU A 42 13.86 0.37 20.86
C LEU A 42 13.06 1.46 20.13
N THR A 43 13.01 1.36 18.81
CA THR A 43 12.32 2.30 17.96
C THR A 43 10.89 1.85 17.71
N VAL A 44 9.93 2.72 18.03
CA VAL A 44 8.50 2.51 17.72
C VAL A 44 8.31 2.57 16.20
N SER A 45 7.59 1.62 15.65
CA SER A 45 7.21 1.66 14.25
C SER A 45 6.27 2.84 13.96
N PRO A 46 6.32 3.42 12.74
CA PRO A 46 5.56 4.61 12.40
C PRO A 46 4.03 4.37 12.41
N SER A 47 3.25 5.43 12.20
CA SER A 47 1.81 5.34 11.95
C SER A 47 1.54 4.56 10.67
N HIS A 48 0.41 3.88 10.64
CA HIS A 48 -0.10 3.17 9.47
C HIS A 48 -1.20 3.96 8.80
N GLY A 49 -1.44 3.60 7.54
CA GLY A 49 -2.42 4.24 6.68
C GLY A 49 -1.93 5.58 6.13
N SER A 50 -2.53 5.97 5.03
CA SER A 50 -2.36 7.28 4.41
C SER A 50 -3.67 8.03 4.48
N PRO A 51 -3.68 9.38 4.42
CA PRO A 51 -4.90 10.14 4.27
C PRO A 51 -5.74 9.62 3.10
N MET A 52 -7.06 9.68 3.21
CA MET A 52 -8.00 9.00 2.34
C MET A 52 -8.91 9.99 1.62
N ILE A 53 -9.12 9.80 0.31
CA ILE A 53 -10.20 10.49 -0.41
C ILE A 53 -11.53 9.76 -0.18
N VAL A 54 -12.63 10.48 -0.28
CA VAL A 54 -13.96 9.87 -0.26
C VAL A 54 -14.25 9.27 -1.63
N LEU A 55 -14.45 7.96 -1.67
CA LEU A 55 -14.92 7.25 -2.86
C LEU A 55 -16.39 6.90 -2.65
N ARG A 56 -17.26 7.35 -3.56
CA ARG A 56 -18.69 7.03 -3.53
C ARG A 56 -19.04 5.75 -4.30
N GLU A 57 -18.08 5.22 -5.05
CA GLU A 57 -18.21 3.92 -5.71
C GLU A 57 -17.79 2.79 -4.77
N ASP A 58 -18.52 1.68 -4.81
CA ASP A 58 -18.06 0.46 -4.14
C ASP A 58 -16.74 0.01 -4.77
N TYR A 59 -15.70 0.03 -3.96
CA TYR A 59 -14.33 -0.31 -4.36
C TYR A 59 -14.21 -1.69 -5.04
N SER A 60 -15.07 -2.64 -4.65
CA SER A 60 -15.12 -3.98 -5.25
C SER A 60 -15.79 -3.98 -6.63
N ASP A 61 -16.50 -2.92 -7.00
CA ASP A 61 -17.34 -2.83 -8.20
C ASP A 61 -16.76 -1.93 -9.30
N VAL A 62 -15.59 -1.32 -9.09
CA VAL A 62 -14.95 -0.41 -10.06
C VAL A 62 -14.74 -1.11 -11.40
N PRO A 63 -15.38 -0.63 -12.48
CA PRO A 63 -15.34 -1.30 -13.78
C PRO A 63 -14.02 -1.09 -14.51
N ILE A 64 -13.64 -2.05 -15.36
CA ILE A 64 -12.49 -1.92 -16.27
C ILE A 64 -12.78 -0.90 -17.37
N MET A 65 -14.00 -0.91 -17.89
CA MET A 65 -14.46 0.05 -18.91
C MET A 65 -15.04 1.30 -18.25
N GLY A 66 -14.82 2.46 -18.88
CA GLY A 66 -15.35 3.74 -18.42
C GLY A 66 -14.42 4.91 -18.70
N GLU A 67 -14.79 6.07 -18.17
CA GLU A 67 -14.00 7.30 -18.27
C GLU A 67 -13.01 7.40 -17.09
N ALA A 68 -11.94 8.17 -17.28
CA ALA A 68 -11.00 8.47 -16.21
C ALA A 68 -11.64 9.34 -15.13
N VAL A 69 -11.31 9.07 -13.87
CA VAL A 69 -11.62 9.95 -12.74
C VAL A 69 -10.40 10.80 -12.39
N ALA A 70 -9.21 10.18 -12.33
CA ALA A 70 -7.98 10.93 -12.15
C ALA A 70 -7.61 11.66 -13.45
N SER A 71 -7.19 12.92 -13.34
CA SER A 71 -6.70 13.70 -14.48
C SER A 71 -5.28 13.26 -14.89
N GLN A 72 -4.89 13.58 -16.13
CA GLN A 72 -3.51 13.34 -16.59
C GLN A 72 -2.48 14.04 -15.67
N ALA A 73 -2.77 15.24 -15.18
CA ALA A 73 -1.89 15.97 -14.29
C ALA A 73 -1.71 15.24 -12.94
N GLN A 74 -2.77 14.71 -12.36
CA GLN A 74 -2.70 13.89 -11.14
C GLN A 74 -1.84 12.64 -11.35
N MET A 75 -2.03 11.93 -12.47
CA MET A 75 -1.24 10.75 -12.82
C MET A 75 0.25 11.09 -12.99
N VAL A 76 0.57 12.19 -13.66
CA VAL A 76 1.96 12.67 -13.83
C VAL A 76 2.59 12.98 -12.47
N ASN A 77 1.90 13.75 -11.63
CA ASN A 77 2.38 14.09 -10.28
C ASN A 77 2.60 12.84 -9.43
N TYR A 78 1.66 11.90 -9.49
CA TYR A 78 1.74 10.64 -8.74
C TYR A 78 2.96 9.80 -9.15
N ILE A 79 3.22 9.68 -10.45
CA ILE A 79 4.37 8.95 -10.98
C ILE A 79 5.68 9.62 -10.56
N ASN A 80 5.80 10.95 -10.78
CA ASN A 80 7.00 11.71 -10.45
C ASN A 80 7.32 11.72 -8.95
N LYS A 81 6.29 11.74 -8.09
CA LYS A 81 6.46 11.65 -6.62
C LYS A 81 7.03 10.28 -6.20
N ARG A 82 6.66 9.20 -6.90
CA ARG A 82 7.12 7.82 -6.58
C ARG A 82 8.44 7.44 -7.24
N ASN A 83 8.68 7.93 -8.44
CA ASN A 83 9.91 7.71 -9.19
C ASN A 83 10.22 8.95 -10.04
N PRO A 84 11.11 9.83 -9.58
CA PRO A 84 11.47 11.04 -10.32
C PRO A 84 12.32 10.78 -11.57
N ASP A 85 12.83 9.56 -11.76
CA ASP A 85 13.67 9.15 -12.90
C ASP A 85 13.23 7.76 -13.44
N PRO A 86 12.01 7.64 -13.98
CA PRO A 86 11.51 6.38 -14.50
C PRO A 86 12.24 5.98 -15.79
N LYS A 87 12.58 4.69 -15.90
CA LYS A 87 13.28 4.13 -17.07
C LYS A 87 12.28 3.88 -18.20
N ILE A 88 11.89 4.94 -18.88
CA ILE A 88 10.96 4.92 -20.03
C ILE A 88 11.57 5.62 -21.24
N ASN A 89 11.09 5.29 -22.44
CA ASN A 89 11.58 5.84 -23.70
C ASN A 89 10.84 7.11 -24.17
N CYS A 90 10.24 7.85 -23.24
CA CYS A 90 9.54 9.12 -23.45
C CYS A 90 9.44 9.87 -22.11
N THR A 91 8.84 11.06 -22.05
CA THR A 91 8.57 11.70 -20.76
C THR A 91 7.37 11.08 -20.07
N VAL A 92 7.23 11.31 -18.75
CA VAL A 92 6.07 10.84 -17.98
C VAL A 92 4.77 11.43 -18.54
N GLU A 93 4.77 12.72 -18.89
CA GLU A 93 3.63 13.41 -19.48
C GLU A 93 3.22 12.77 -20.82
N GLN A 94 4.20 12.42 -21.66
CA GLN A 94 3.94 11.74 -22.93
C GLN A 94 3.37 10.35 -22.70
N LEU A 95 3.90 9.56 -21.77
CA LEU A 95 3.40 8.21 -21.48
C LEU A 95 1.97 8.25 -20.95
N VAL A 96 1.69 9.15 -20.00
CA VAL A 96 0.33 9.36 -19.47
C VAL A 96 -0.62 9.74 -20.57
N HIS A 97 -0.27 10.72 -21.41
CA HIS A 97 -1.09 11.13 -22.54
C HIS A 97 -1.36 9.97 -23.52
N ILE A 98 -0.35 9.18 -23.84
CA ILE A 98 -0.50 7.98 -24.70
C ILE A 98 -1.53 7.01 -24.11
N TYR A 99 -1.45 6.72 -22.82
CA TYR A 99 -2.39 5.82 -22.13
C TYR A 99 -3.83 6.36 -22.22
N TYR A 100 -4.04 7.66 -21.99
CA TYR A 100 -5.36 8.26 -22.08
C TYR A 100 -5.92 8.15 -23.51
N VAL A 101 -5.14 8.46 -24.53
CA VAL A 101 -5.57 8.36 -25.93
C VAL A 101 -5.89 6.91 -26.34
N GLU A 102 -5.02 5.95 -26.01
CA GLU A 102 -5.22 4.55 -26.41
C GLU A 102 -6.37 3.89 -25.62
N ALA A 103 -6.50 4.20 -24.33
CA ALA A 103 -7.54 3.64 -23.48
C ALA A 103 -8.94 4.22 -23.78
N GLU A 104 -9.06 5.54 -23.91
CA GLU A 104 -10.32 6.20 -24.29
C GLU A 104 -10.84 5.70 -25.62
N ARG A 105 -9.94 5.47 -26.60
CA ARG A 105 -10.30 4.88 -27.89
C ARG A 105 -11.01 3.55 -27.73
N GLU A 106 -10.57 2.74 -26.80
CA GLU A 106 -11.12 1.41 -26.56
C GLU A 106 -12.16 1.38 -25.42
N GLY A 107 -12.44 2.52 -24.79
CA GLY A 107 -13.39 2.62 -23.67
C GLY A 107 -12.91 1.97 -22.38
N ILE A 108 -11.60 1.80 -22.23
CA ILE A 108 -10.94 1.32 -20.99
C ILE A 108 -10.63 2.55 -20.12
N ARG A 109 -10.70 2.42 -18.82
CA ARG A 109 -10.31 3.47 -17.86
C ARG A 109 -8.81 3.70 -17.88
N PRO A 110 -8.32 4.83 -18.42
CA PRO A 110 -6.88 5.08 -18.62
C PRO A 110 -6.13 5.23 -17.28
N ASP A 111 -6.71 5.91 -16.32
CA ASP A 111 -6.13 6.20 -15.02
C ASP A 111 -5.82 4.92 -14.23
N ILE A 112 -6.70 3.92 -14.29
CA ILE A 112 -6.48 2.63 -13.61
C ILE A 112 -5.54 1.74 -14.43
N ALA A 113 -5.62 1.77 -15.78
CA ALA A 113 -4.69 1.03 -16.63
C ALA A 113 -3.22 1.48 -16.42
N ILE A 114 -2.99 2.78 -16.21
CA ILE A 114 -1.66 3.29 -15.81
C ILE A 114 -1.25 2.74 -14.44
N CYS A 115 -2.16 2.67 -13.46
CA CYS A 115 -1.86 2.09 -12.14
C CYS A 115 -1.46 0.61 -12.25
N GLN A 116 -2.07 -0.12 -13.18
CA GLN A 116 -1.62 -1.48 -13.47
C GLN A 116 -0.19 -1.49 -14.03
N ALA A 117 0.13 -0.63 -15.00
CA ALA A 117 1.49 -0.50 -15.51
C ALA A 117 2.51 -0.13 -14.42
N ILE A 118 2.13 0.77 -13.51
CA ILE A 118 2.93 1.14 -12.32
C ILE A 118 3.24 -0.11 -11.47
N LYS A 119 2.23 -0.94 -11.20
CA LYS A 119 2.39 -2.19 -10.45
C LYS A 119 3.31 -3.18 -11.16
N GLU A 120 3.07 -3.44 -12.43
CA GLU A 120 3.80 -4.44 -13.22
C GLU A 120 5.28 -4.09 -13.44
N THR A 121 5.61 -2.80 -13.54
CA THR A 121 6.97 -2.34 -13.81
C THR A 121 7.73 -1.86 -12.56
N GLY A 122 7.09 -1.88 -11.39
CA GLY A 122 7.65 -1.28 -10.18
C GLY A 122 7.90 0.22 -10.37
N VAL A 123 6.92 0.96 -10.87
CA VAL A 123 7.02 2.39 -11.23
C VAL A 123 8.15 2.64 -12.23
N TRP A 124 8.26 1.78 -13.25
CA TRP A 124 9.31 1.79 -14.28
C TRP A 124 10.75 1.76 -13.76
N ASN A 125 10.97 1.15 -12.59
CA ASN A 125 12.31 0.79 -12.14
C ASN A 125 12.79 -0.51 -12.78
N TYR A 126 11.84 -1.36 -13.16
CA TYR A 126 12.03 -2.72 -13.62
C TYR A 126 12.88 -3.54 -12.62
N GLY A 127 12.91 -4.81 -12.72
CA GLY A 127 13.66 -5.67 -11.77
C GLY A 127 13.41 -7.14 -12.06
N GLY A 128 12.50 -7.40 -13.01
CA GLY A 128 12.16 -8.72 -13.50
C GLY A 128 12.73 -8.98 -14.90
N ASP A 129 12.03 -9.80 -15.66
CA ASP A 129 12.44 -10.27 -17.00
C ASP A 129 12.22 -9.19 -18.09
N VAL A 130 11.36 -8.17 -17.84
CA VAL A 130 11.12 -7.05 -18.76
C VAL A 130 12.19 -5.98 -18.56
N ILE A 131 12.64 -5.38 -19.67
CA ILE A 131 13.60 -4.27 -19.69
C ILE A 131 12.98 -3.03 -20.34
N PRO A 132 13.49 -1.83 -20.03
CA PRO A 132 12.93 -0.56 -20.52
C PRO A 132 12.78 -0.46 -22.05
N GLU A 133 13.73 -1.01 -22.79
CA GLU A 133 13.79 -0.96 -24.25
C GLU A 133 12.64 -1.72 -24.92
N GLN A 134 11.95 -2.60 -24.19
CA GLN A 134 10.82 -3.36 -24.72
C GLN A 134 9.53 -2.56 -24.82
N ASN A 135 9.40 -1.42 -24.14
CA ASN A 135 8.12 -0.70 -23.97
C ASN A 135 6.95 -1.60 -23.54
N ASN A 136 7.26 -2.68 -22.82
CA ASN A 136 6.29 -3.68 -22.37
C ASN A 136 5.86 -3.35 -20.93
N TYR A 137 4.78 -2.61 -20.78
CA TYR A 137 4.36 -2.05 -19.50
C TYR A 137 3.50 -2.97 -18.63
N CYS A 138 3.19 -4.16 -19.11
CA CYS A 138 2.34 -5.11 -18.38
C CYS A 138 2.83 -6.57 -18.46
N GLY A 139 4.09 -6.78 -18.82
CA GLY A 139 4.72 -8.11 -18.82
C GLY A 139 4.18 -9.07 -19.88
N LEU A 140 3.62 -8.57 -21.01
CA LEU A 140 3.09 -9.43 -22.06
C LEU A 140 4.12 -10.42 -22.59
N GLY A 141 3.75 -11.71 -22.56
CA GLY A 141 4.59 -12.80 -23.07
C GLY A 141 5.72 -13.22 -22.15
N THR A 142 5.89 -12.63 -20.97
CA THR A 142 6.81 -13.14 -19.95
C THR A 142 6.26 -14.43 -19.33
N THR A 143 7.15 -15.39 -19.10
CA THR A 143 6.79 -16.66 -18.42
C THR A 143 7.68 -16.93 -17.21
N GLY A 144 8.48 -15.92 -16.80
CA GLY A 144 9.49 -16.08 -15.78
C GLY A 144 10.78 -16.76 -16.29
N GLY A 145 11.79 -16.89 -15.44
CA GLY A 145 13.02 -17.62 -15.76
C GLY A 145 13.89 -16.99 -16.83
N GLY A 146 13.83 -15.66 -17.02
CA GLY A 146 14.63 -14.93 -18.00
C GLY A 146 13.96 -14.77 -19.38
N VAL A 147 12.70 -15.13 -19.53
CA VAL A 147 11.95 -14.92 -20.78
C VAL A 147 11.45 -13.48 -20.84
N LYS A 148 12.07 -12.68 -21.71
CA LYS A 148 11.84 -11.22 -21.78
C LYS A 148 10.45 -10.78 -22.23
N GLY A 149 9.65 -11.65 -22.85
CA GLY A 149 8.31 -11.30 -23.34
C GLY A 149 8.32 -10.47 -24.63
N ALA A 150 7.22 -9.78 -24.91
CA ALA A 150 7.02 -9.00 -26.14
C ALA A 150 7.87 -7.74 -26.17
N PHE A 151 8.24 -7.33 -27.40
CA PHE A 151 8.96 -6.08 -27.68
C PHE A 151 8.08 -5.19 -28.55
N PHE A 152 7.95 -3.93 -28.16
CA PHE A 152 7.20 -2.90 -28.91
C PHE A 152 8.14 -1.76 -29.29
N GLU A 153 8.11 -1.36 -30.56
CA GLU A 153 9.05 -0.35 -31.10
C GLU A 153 8.89 1.03 -30.42
N THR A 154 7.69 1.36 -29.98
CA THR A 154 7.39 2.66 -29.41
C THR A 154 6.59 2.54 -28.10
N PRO A 155 6.67 3.53 -27.19
CA PRO A 155 5.80 3.63 -26.03
C PRO A 155 4.32 3.52 -26.36
N GLN A 156 3.89 4.10 -27.49
CA GLN A 156 2.52 4.04 -27.94
C GLN A 156 2.07 2.61 -28.26
N LEU A 157 2.88 1.84 -28.97
CA LEU A 157 2.55 0.44 -29.29
C LEU A 157 2.50 -0.42 -28.03
N GLY A 158 3.38 -0.19 -27.07
CA GLY A 158 3.37 -0.87 -25.80
C GLY A 158 2.13 -0.58 -24.95
N ALA A 159 1.75 0.68 -24.84
CA ALA A 159 0.51 1.08 -24.17
C ALA A 159 -0.73 0.52 -24.89
N ARG A 160 -0.77 0.59 -26.24
CA ARG A 160 -1.85 0.01 -27.05
C ARG A 160 -1.99 -1.49 -26.81
N ALA A 161 -0.88 -2.23 -26.80
CA ALA A 161 -0.91 -3.66 -26.55
C ALA A 161 -1.49 -3.99 -25.15
N HIS A 162 -1.11 -3.22 -24.14
CA HIS A 162 -1.68 -3.33 -22.80
C HIS A 162 -3.19 -3.09 -22.79
N ILE A 163 -3.65 -2.00 -23.39
CA ILE A 163 -5.08 -1.65 -23.46
C ILE A 163 -5.87 -2.71 -24.25
N GLN A 164 -5.33 -3.23 -25.36
CA GLN A 164 -5.96 -4.29 -26.13
C GLN A 164 -6.03 -5.60 -25.33
N HIS A 165 -5.03 -5.88 -24.50
CA HIS A 165 -5.06 -7.03 -23.61
C HIS A 165 -6.20 -6.93 -22.58
N LEU A 166 -6.37 -5.77 -21.94
CA LEU A 166 -7.51 -5.48 -21.07
C LEU A 166 -8.84 -5.59 -21.82
N LEU A 167 -8.91 -5.06 -23.05
CA LEU A 167 -10.10 -5.17 -23.88
C LEU A 167 -10.49 -6.62 -24.14
N SER A 168 -9.51 -7.51 -24.36
CA SER A 168 -9.78 -8.95 -24.59
C SER A 168 -10.47 -9.61 -23.39
N TYR A 169 -10.22 -9.14 -22.18
CA TYR A 169 -10.88 -9.64 -21.00
C TYR A 169 -12.29 -9.09 -20.79
N THR A 170 -12.52 -7.83 -21.17
CA THR A 170 -13.75 -7.12 -20.80
C THR A 170 -14.76 -7.00 -21.94
N SER A 171 -14.36 -7.18 -23.20
CA SER A 171 -15.25 -7.02 -24.37
C SER A 171 -14.98 -8.05 -25.43
N LYS A 172 -16.05 -8.53 -26.08
CA LYS A 172 -15.95 -9.35 -27.30
C LYS A 172 -15.84 -8.53 -28.58
N ARG A 173 -15.95 -7.22 -28.46
CA ARG A 173 -15.73 -6.30 -29.56
C ARG A 173 -14.26 -6.32 -29.96
N PRO A 174 -13.92 -6.39 -31.26
CA PRO A 174 -12.53 -6.26 -31.69
C PRO A 174 -12.01 -4.84 -31.38
N PRO A 175 -10.69 -4.67 -31.25
CA PRO A 175 -10.08 -3.36 -31.14
C PRO A 175 -10.47 -2.45 -32.30
N ARG A 176 -10.55 -1.15 -32.05
CA ARG A 176 -10.87 -0.13 -33.07
C ARG A 176 -9.71 0.17 -34.02
N VAL A 177 -8.51 -0.29 -33.68
CA VAL A 177 -7.28 -0.14 -34.46
C VAL A 177 -6.59 -1.49 -34.58
N GLU A 178 -5.54 -1.55 -35.41
CA GLU A 178 -4.72 -2.74 -35.60
C GLU A 178 -4.34 -3.41 -34.29
N ILE A 179 -4.48 -4.74 -34.24
CA ILE A 179 -4.14 -5.54 -33.08
C ILE A 179 -2.61 -5.65 -32.99
N VAL A 180 -2.04 -5.14 -31.91
CA VAL A 180 -0.62 -5.20 -31.58
C VAL A 180 -0.34 -6.07 -30.35
N ASP A 181 -1.37 -6.41 -29.57
CA ASP A 181 -1.25 -7.36 -28.47
C ASP A 181 -1.04 -8.79 -29.03
N PRO A 182 0.13 -9.42 -28.79
CA PRO A 182 0.41 -10.75 -29.34
C PRO A 182 -0.43 -11.85 -28.67
N ARG A 183 -1.16 -11.53 -27.61
CA ARG A 183 -1.99 -12.49 -26.86
C ARG A 183 -3.49 -12.33 -27.11
N TYR A 184 -3.93 -11.27 -27.78
CA TYR A 184 -5.35 -10.97 -27.97
C TYR A 184 -6.12 -12.17 -28.56
N GLU A 185 -5.68 -12.66 -29.72
CA GLU A 185 -6.31 -13.80 -30.40
C GLU A 185 -6.12 -15.12 -29.63
N LEU A 186 -5.03 -15.24 -28.85
CA LEU A 186 -4.81 -16.43 -28.03
C LEU A 186 -5.81 -16.51 -26.87
N ILE A 187 -6.18 -15.37 -26.28
CA ILE A 187 -7.21 -15.33 -25.23
C ILE A 187 -8.57 -15.70 -25.83
N GLU A 188 -8.92 -15.10 -26.94
CA GLU A 188 -10.17 -15.42 -27.64
C GLU A 188 -10.28 -16.93 -27.95
N LYS A 189 -9.23 -17.51 -28.50
CA LYS A 189 -9.21 -18.90 -28.97
C LYS A 189 -9.08 -19.91 -27.84
N PHE A 190 -8.21 -19.68 -26.88
CA PHE A 190 -7.84 -20.68 -25.87
C PHE A 190 -8.38 -20.43 -24.47
N ARG A 191 -8.93 -19.23 -24.22
CA ARG A 191 -9.51 -18.85 -22.92
C ARG A 191 -10.93 -18.25 -23.07
N PRO A 192 -11.85 -18.88 -23.83
CA PRO A 192 -13.18 -18.34 -24.10
C PRO A 192 -14.03 -18.14 -22.83
N GLN A 193 -13.63 -18.76 -21.71
CA GLN A 193 -14.29 -18.62 -20.41
C GLN A 193 -14.06 -17.25 -19.77
N ILE A 194 -13.02 -16.52 -20.19
CA ILE A 194 -12.71 -15.18 -19.69
C ILE A 194 -12.81 -14.11 -20.78
N PHE A 195 -12.69 -14.46 -22.06
CA PHE A 195 -12.77 -13.52 -23.19
C PHE A 195 -14.08 -12.74 -23.18
N GLY A 196 -13.97 -11.41 -23.00
CA GLY A 196 -15.09 -10.48 -22.95
C GLY A 196 -16.06 -10.69 -21.78
N LYS A 197 -15.58 -11.15 -20.62
CA LYS A 197 -16.44 -11.48 -19.47
C LYS A 197 -16.04 -10.84 -18.15
N LEU A 198 -14.82 -10.34 -18.04
CA LEU A 198 -14.37 -9.67 -16.83
C LEU A 198 -14.82 -8.20 -16.90
N THR A 199 -15.54 -7.74 -15.90
CA THR A 199 -16.14 -6.42 -15.92
C THR A 199 -15.49 -5.45 -14.94
N LYS A 200 -14.86 -5.98 -13.89
CA LYS A 200 -14.31 -5.22 -12.78
C LYS A 200 -12.82 -5.46 -12.66
N TRP A 201 -12.10 -4.51 -12.08
CA TRP A 201 -10.67 -4.66 -11.81
C TRP A 201 -10.37 -5.83 -10.87
N THR A 202 -11.24 -6.10 -9.91
CA THR A 202 -11.12 -7.25 -8.99
C THR A 202 -11.32 -8.62 -9.68
N ASP A 203 -11.97 -8.66 -10.85
CA ASP A 203 -12.10 -9.89 -11.65
C ASP A 203 -10.74 -10.36 -12.23
N LEU A 204 -9.71 -9.50 -12.21
CA LEU A 204 -8.35 -9.85 -12.62
C LEU A 204 -7.61 -10.70 -11.59
N ASN A 205 -8.13 -10.85 -10.37
CA ASN A 205 -7.56 -11.70 -9.33
C ASN A 205 -7.45 -13.15 -9.79
N GLY A 206 -6.24 -13.72 -9.72
CA GLY A 206 -5.98 -15.10 -10.18
C GLY A 206 -6.11 -15.32 -11.69
N VAL A 207 -6.40 -14.28 -12.48
CA VAL A 207 -6.51 -14.33 -13.94
C VAL A 207 -5.32 -13.68 -14.62
N TRP A 208 -5.00 -12.45 -14.24
CA TRP A 208 -3.84 -11.72 -14.75
C TRP A 208 -2.54 -12.24 -14.16
N ALA A 209 -2.47 -12.35 -12.86
CA ALA A 209 -1.34 -12.89 -12.12
C ALA A 209 -1.78 -14.11 -11.29
N VAL A 210 -0.95 -15.17 -11.23
CA VAL A 210 -1.24 -16.37 -10.46
C VAL A 210 -0.11 -16.59 -9.45
N PRO A 211 -0.40 -16.69 -8.14
CA PRO A 211 -1.72 -16.79 -7.47
C PRO A 211 -2.53 -15.49 -7.41
N GLY A 212 -1.94 -14.30 -7.54
CA GLY A 212 -2.58 -13.01 -7.74
C GLY A 212 -3.75 -12.65 -6.81
N ASN A 213 -3.72 -13.09 -5.55
CA ASN A 213 -4.69 -12.68 -4.55
C ASN A 213 -4.59 -11.18 -4.34
N HIS A 214 -5.73 -10.48 -4.32
CA HIS A 214 -5.81 -9.02 -4.17
C HIS A 214 -5.12 -8.21 -5.28
N TYR A 215 -4.92 -8.78 -6.47
CA TYR A 215 -4.25 -8.10 -7.58
C TYR A 215 -5.00 -6.85 -8.03
N GLY A 216 -6.33 -6.96 -8.19
CA GLY A 216 -7.19 -5.85 -8.57
C GLY A 216 -7.25 -4.77 -7.49
N GLU A 217 -7.38 -5.18 -6.23
CA GLU A 217 -7.41 -4.28 -5.07
C GLU A 217 -6.11 -3.47 -4.94
N ASP A 218 -4.96 -4.10 -5.18
CA ASP A 218 -3.68 -3.39 -5.19
C ASP A 218 -3.62 -2.30 -6.27
N ILE A 219 -4.17 -2.56 -7.46
CA ILE A 219 -4.24 -1.58 -8.55
C ILE A 219 -5.17 -0.43 -8.17
N LEU A 220 -6.33 -0.74 -7.59
CA LEU A 220 -7.30 0.26 -7.13
C LEU A 220 -6.74 1.11 -5.99
N ASN A 221 -5.92 0.53 -5.10
CA ASN A 221 -5.18 1.28 -4.09
C ASN A 221 -4.21 2.31 -4.70
N LEU A 222 -3.50 1.94 -5.77
CA LEU A 222 -2.64 2.87 -6.50
C LEU A 222 -3.46 3.99 -7.15
N TRP A 223 -4.61 3.65 -7.74
CA TRP A 223 -5.52 4.60 -8.35
C TRP A 223 -6.10 5.59 -7.34
N MET A 224 -6.49 5.16 -6.13
CA MET A 224 -6.90 6.06 -5.06
C MET A 224 -5.78 7.05 -4.68
N GLN A 225 -4.58 6.53 -4.50
CA GLN A 225 -3.43 7.36 -4.17
C GLN A 225 -3.10 8.38 -5.28
N ALA A 226 -3.33 8.01 -6.56
CA ALA A 226 -3.11 8.91 -7.69
C ALA A 226 -4.11 10.08 -7.74
N GLN A 227 -5.27 9.95 -7.13
CA GLN A 227 -6.27 11.01 -7.01
C GLN A 227 -6.00 11.98 -5.87
N MET A 228 -5.06 11.64 -4.97
CA MET A 228 -4.70 12.52 -3.85
C MET A 228 -4.22 13.89 -4.39
N PRO A 229 -4.69 14.99 -3.79
CA PRO A 229 -4.23 16.31 -4.18
C PRO A 229 -2.75 16.53 -3.81
N ASP A 230 -2.15 17.51 -4.43
CA ASP A 230 -0.83 18.02 -4.07
C ASP A 230 -0.92 19.36 -3.32
N ALA A 231 0.23 19.89 -2.90
CA ALA A 231 0.34 21.15 -2.16
C ALA A 231 0.21 22.41 -3.04
N SER A 232 -0.08 22.29 -4.34
CA SER A 232 -0.09 23.42 -5.29
C SER A 232 -1.25 24.40 -5.04
N GLU A 233 -1.09 25.65 -5.50
CA GLU A 233 -2.18 26.62 -5.50
C GLU A 233 -3.32 26.15 -6.41
N ALA A 234 -3.01 25.50 -7.55
CA ALA A 234 -4.02 24.95 -8.45
C ALA A 234 -4.89 23.89 -7.76
N SER A 235 -4.30 23.02 -6.93
CA SER A 235 -5.05 22.05 -6.13
C SER A 235 -5.93 22.73 -5.09
N MET A 236 -5.46 23.82 -4.47
CA MET A 236 -6.27 24.59 -3.52
C MET A 236 -7.43 25.31 -4.22
N ASP A 237 -7.18 25.92 -5.39
CA ASP A 237 -8.24 26.58 -6.16
C ASP A 237 -9.29 25.57 -6.63
N ALA A 238 -8.86 24.40 -7.11
CA ALA A 238 -9.76 23.31 -7.47
C ALA A 238 -10.59 22.84 -6.28
N ALA A 239 -9.98 22.68 -5.09
CA ALA A 239 -10.66 22.28 -3.86
C ALA A 239 -11.72 23.31 -3.42
N ASN A 240 -11.40 24.61 -3.48
CA ASN A 240 -12.35 25.68 -3.19
C ASN A 240 -13.52 25.67 -4.18
N LEU A 241 -13.24 25.45 -5.48
CA LEU A 241 -14.26 25.37 -6.50
C LEU A 241 -15.19 24.15 -6.29
N LYS A 242 -14.64 23.01 -5.89
CA LYS A 242 -15.42 21.81 -5.52
C LYS A 242 -16.42 22.12 -4.41
N ILE A 243 -16.00 22.79 -3.33
CA ILE A 243 -16.89 23.18 -2.24
C ILE A 243 -18.05 24.08 -2.72
N LEU A 244 -17.82 24.91 -3.74
CA LEU A 244 -18.85 25.80 -4.29
C LEU A 244 -19.82 25.04 -5.21
N LEU A 245 -19.32 24.16 -6.06
CA LEU A 245 -20.06 23.60 -7.21
C LEU A 245 -20.58 22.17 -6.98
N GLU A 246 -19.87 21.34 -6.21
CA GLU A 246 -20.28 19.95 -6.03
C GLU A 246 -21.44 19.79 -5.06
N GLU A 247 -22.33 18.83 -5.34
CA GLU A 247 -23.41 18.44 -4.43
C GLU A 247 -22.88 17.72 -3.20
N ASP A 248 -21.84 16.91 -3.36
CA ASP A 248 -21.18 16.18 -2.28
C ASP A 248 -20.23 17.10 -1.49
N LYS A 249 -20.81 17.85 -0.58
CA LYS A 249 -20.03 18.78 0.27
C LYS A 249 -19.07 18.07 1.21
N ALA A 250 -19.41 16.88 1.71
CA ALA A 250 -18.54 16.12 2.60
C ALA A 250 -17.26 15.72 1.88
N ALA A 251 -17.36 15.12 0.67
CA ALA A 251 -16.21 14.77 -0.13
C ALA A 251 -15.38 16.00 -0.56
N ALA A 252 -16.04 17.12 -0.88
CA ALA A 252 -15.36 18.36 -1.24
C ALA A 252 -14.53 18.94 -0.09
N TYR A 253 -15.07 18.92 1.15
CA TYR A 253 -14.32 19.32 2.34
C TYR A 253 -13.17 18.36 2.64
N VAL A 254 -13.38 17.03 2.55
CA VAL A 254 -12.27 16.06 2.70
C VAL A 254 -11.17 16.37 1.69
N TYR A 255 -11.49 16.60 0.42
CA TYR A 255 -10.50 16.91 -0.60
C TYR A 255 -9.69 18.17 -0.24
N ARG A 256 -10.33 19.26 0.23
CA ARG A 256 -9.61 20.46 0.67
C ARG A 256 -8.76 20.23 1.91
N GLY A 257 -9.26 19.44 2.86
CA GLY A 257 -8.50 19.00 4.03
C GLY A 257 -7.22 18.25 3.63
N LEU A 258 -7.29 17.40 2.60
CA LEU A 258 -6.13 16.68 2.07
C LEU A 258 -5.12 17.63 1.41
N VAL A 259 -5.57 18.67 0.66
CA VAL A 259 -4.67 19.72 0.15
C VAL A 259 -3.97 20.41 1.32
N ASN A 260 -4.70 20.73 2.39
CA ASN A 260 -4.12 21.34 3.60
C ASN A 260 -3.12 20.41 4.29
N MET A 261 -3.36 19.07 4.33
CA MET A 261 -2.39 18.09 4.85
C MET A 261 -1.08 18.10 4.05
N GLU A 262 -1.16 18.06 2.71
CA GLU A 262 0.02 18.10 1.83
C GLU A 262 0.79 19.45 1.96
N ARG A 263 0.11 20.54 2.32
CA ARG A 263 0.71 21.85 2.61
C ARG A 263 1.22 21.98 4.05
N GLU A 264 1.16 20.93 4.85
CA GLU A 264 1.47 20.92 6.28
C GLU A 264 0.62 21.93 7.10
N ASN A 265 -0.50 22.40 6.53
CA ASN A 265 -1.49 23.22 7.22
C ASN A 265 -2.47 22.33 8.01
N PHE A 266 -1.97 21.63 9.02
CA PHE A 266 -2.75 20.66 9.79
C PHE A 266 -3.94 21.27 10.54
N TYR A 267 -3.90 22.56 10.87
CA TYR A 267 -5.05 23.24 11.48
C TYR A 267 -6.17 23.46 10.48
N GLY A 268 -5.86 23.92 9.25
CA GLY A 268 -6.84 24.05 8.17
C GLY A 268 -7.39 22.69 7.74
N ALA A 269 -6.55 21.65 7.68
CA ALA A 269 -6.98 20.31 7.41
C ALA A 269 -8.01 19.80 8.45
N LYS A 270 -7.72 20.02 9.74
CA LYS A 270 -8.63 19.65 10.83
C LYS A 270 -9.98 20.36 10.71
N GLU A 271 -9.99 21.67 10.40
CA GLU A 271 -11.23 22.42 10.19
C GLU A 271 -12.03 21.83 9.03
N ASP A 272 -11.41 21.54 7.92
CA ASP A 272 -12.07 20.96 6.75
C ASP A 272 -12.64 19.57 7.03
N PHE A 273 -11.89 18.67 7.69
CA PHE A 273 -12.42 17.35 8.06
C PHE A 273 -13.56 17.46 9.08
N GLN A 274 -13.52 18.46 9.95
CA GLN A 274 -14.63 18.72 10.87
C GLN A 274 -15.88 19.22 10.12
N GLU A 275 -15.74 20.07 9.10
CA GLU A 275 -16.84 20.49 8.23
C GLU A 275 -17.41 19.31 7.43
N ALA A 276 -16.56 18.40 6.94
CA ALA A 276 -17.02 17.16 6.32
C ALA A 276 -17.89 16.33 7.27
N LEU A 277 -17.47 16.21 8.54
CA LEU A 277 -18.20 15.47 9.58
C LEU A 277 -19.43 16.21 10.08
N ASN A 278 -19.53 17.52 9.90
CA ASN A 278 -20.77 18.28 10.14
C ASN A 278 -21.83 17.96 9.07
N VAL A 279 -21.41 17.66 7.84
CA VAL A 279 -22.29 17.21 6.76
C VAL A 279 -22.62 15.73 6.90
N GLU A 280 -21.60 14.89 7.14
CA GLU A 280 -21.74 13.44 7.24
C GLU A 280 -20.99 12.93 8.48
N PRO A 281 -21.66 12.81 9.63
CA PRO A 281 -21.03 12.54 10.93
C PRO A 281 -20.33 11.18 11.06
N GLU A 282 -20.67 10.21 10.23
CA GLU A 282 -20.15 8.85 10.28
C GLU A 282 -19.28 8.50 9.06
N LEU A 283 -18.69 9.51 8.40
CA LEU A 283 -17.80 9.33 7.26
C LEU A 283 -16.43 8.79 7.72
N PRO A 284 -16.07 7.52 7.44
CA PRO A 284 -14.87 6.89 7.99
C PRO A 284 -13.59 7.59 7.53
N GLU A 285 -13.53 8.01 6.26
CA GLU A 285 -12.37 8.70 5.67
C GLU A 285 -12.10 10.02 6.41
N ALA A 286 -13.14 10.82 6.63
CA ALA A 286 -13.01 12.08 7.34
C ALA A 286 -12.60 11.89 8.81
N LEU A 287 -13.09 10.85 9.48
CA LEU A 287 -12.68 10.52 10.85
C LEU A 287 -11.20 10.09 10.89
N PHE A 288 -10.78 9.25 9.96
CA PHE A 288 -9.39 8.81 9.90
C PHE A 288 -8.43 9.98 9.65
N ASP A 289 -8.75 10.81 8.66
CA ASP A 289 -7.93 11.96 8.28
C ASP A 289 -7.92 13.04 9.36
N LEU A 290 -9.06 13.25 10.04
CA LEU A 290 -9.12 14.13 11.21
C LEU A 290 -8.18 13.64 12.32
N ALA A 291 -8.17 12.33 12.61
CA ALA A 291 -7.29 11.78 13.63
C ALA A 291 -5.82 11.96 13.25
N LEU A 292 -5.44 11.75 11.97
CA LEU A 292 -4.09 12.03 11.48
C LEU A 292 -3.71 13.51 11.62
N ALA A 293 -4.61 14.43 11.31
CA ALA A 293 -4.40 15.87 11.48
C ALA A 293 -4.24 16.26 12.96
N GLU A 294 -5.00 15.60 13.84
CA GLU A 294 -4.91 15.80 15.31
C GLU A 294 -3.57 15.28 15.86
N GLU A 295 -3.04 14.18 15.36
CA GLU A 295 -1.69 13.73 15.69
C GLU A 295 -0.64 14.76 15.29
N ASN A 296 -0.71 15.31 14.07
CA ASN A 296 0.22 16.32 13.58
C ASN A 296 0.11 17.65 14.33
N THR A 297 -1.07 18.00 14.86
CA THR A 297 -1.24 19.18 15.73
C THR A 297 -0.90 18.91 17.20
N ARG A 298 -0.31 17.75 17.51
CA ARG A 298 0.07 17.31 18.86
C ARG A 298 -1.11 17.26 19.83
N LYS A 299 -2.24 16.75 19.37
CA LYS A 299 -3.46 16.53 20.16
C LYS A 299 -3.76 15.04 20.30
N PRO A 300 -2.88 14.23 20.95
CA PRO A 300 -3.01 12.79 20.99
C PRO A 300 -4.31 12.30 21.67
N ASP A 301 -4.82 13.04 22.65
CA ASP A 301 -6.07 12.67 23.31
C ASP A 301 -7.27 12.83 22.35
N SER A 302 -7.32 13.94 21.59
CA SER A 302 -8.34 14.12 20.55
C SER A 302 -8.27 13.03 19.50
N ALA A 303 -7.07 12.72 18.99
CA ALA A 303 -6.88 11.67 18.00
C ALA A 303 -7.35 10.30 18.51
N ILE A 304 -7.06 9.96 19.77
CA ILE A 304 -7.58 8.73 20.41
C ILE A 304 -9.10 8.72 20.42
N GLU A 305 -9.75 9.83 20.76
CA GLU A 305 -11.21 9.94 20.76
C GLU A 305 -11.79 9.81 19.36
N THR A 306 -11.14 10.39 18.36
CA THR A 306 -11.54 10.29 16.96
C THR A 306 -11.37 8.87 16.44
N TYR A 307 -10.26 8.19 16.74
CA TYR A 307 -10.12 6.75 16.42
C TYR A 307 -11.14 5.88 17.17
N ASN A 308 -11.54 6.23 18.40
CA ASN A 308 -12.62 5.52 19.10
C ASN A 308 -13.97 5.61 18.35
N LYS A 309 -14.27 6.80 17.79
CA LYS A 309 -15.48 6.99 16.98
C LYS A 309 -15.42 6.15 15.71
N LEU A 310 -14.28 6.21 15.00
CA LEU A 310 -14.06 5.45 13.77
C LEU A 310 -14.22 3.94 14.01
N ILE A 311 -13.55 3.39 15.01
CA ILE A 311 -13.62 1.96 15.35
C ILE A 311 -15.06 1.53 15.72
N LYS A 312 -15.87 2.43 16.29
CA LYS A 312 -17.27 2.13 16.60
C LYS A 312 -18.14 2.02 15.34
N ILE A 313 -17.78 2.76 14.29
CA ILE A 313 -18.47 2.77 13.00
C ILE A 313 -17.98 1.61 12.13
N ASP A 314 -16.66 1.43 12.06
CA ASP A 314 -16.01 0.33 11.33
C ASP A 314 -15.07 -0.45 12.26
N GLU A 315 -15.58 -1.56 12.79
CA GLU A 315 -14.80 -2.47 13.66
C GLU A 315 -13.66 -3.19 12.92
N LYS A 316 -13.58 -3.08 11.58
CA LYS A 316 -12.53 -3.68 10.76
C LYS A 316 -11.47 -2.68 10.29
N PHE A 317 -11.55 -1.44 10.71
CA PHE A 317 -10.58 -0.41 10.31
C PHE A 317 -9.24 -0.63 11.03
N VAL A 318 -8.38 -1.45 10.42
CA VAL A 318 -7.10 -1.95 11.00
C VAL A 318 -6.21 -0.80 11.47
N ASP A 319 -6.01 0.21 10.62
CA ASP A 319 -5.10 1.34 10.90
C ASP A 319 -5.56 2.19 12.08
N ALA A 320 -6.88 2.27 12.33
CA ALA A 320 -7.39 2.99 13.49
C ALA A 320 -7.01 2.32 14.81
N TYR A 321 -7.10 0.98 14.89
CA TYR A 321 -6.60 0.24 16.06
C TYR A 321 -5.09 0.42 16.22
N TYR A 322 -4.35 0.24 15.13
CA TYR A 322 -2.90 0.34 15.17
C TYR A 322 -2.42 1.72 15.63
N ASN A 323 -2.93 2.80 15.03
CA ASN A 323 -2.54 4.17 15.36
C ASN A 323 -2.99 4.57 16.77
N ARG A 324 -4.18 4.17 17.20
CA ARG A 324 -4.62 4.37 18.58
C ARG A 324 -3.72 3.65 19.58
N GLY A 325 -3.33 2.41 19.29
CA GLY A 325 -2.37 1.64 20.09
C GLY A 325 -1.02 2.35 20.18
N ARG A 326 -0.53 2.92 19.07
CA ARG A 326 0.72 3.70 19.03
C ARG A 326 0.64 4.94 19.91
N LEU A 327 -0.46 5.67 19.87
CA LEU A 327 -0.68 6.84 20.74
C LEU A 327 -0.75 6.45 22.23
N LYS A 328 -1.47 5.38 22.57
CA LYS A 328 -1.51 4.83 23.93
C LYS A 328 -0.12 4.39 24.41
N LEU A 329 0.68 3.78 23.53
CA LEU A 329 2.06 3.41 23.82
C LEU A 329 2.92 4.65 24.15
N ALA A 330 2.75 5.74 23.41
CA ALA A 330 3.43 7.01 23.68
C ALA A 330 3.02 7.62 25.02
N GLN A 331 1.76 7.45 25.41
CA GLN A 331 1.22 7.89 26.71
C GLN A 331 1.52 6.94 27.88
N ASN A 332 2.28 5.85 27.63
CA ASN A 332 2.58 4.79 28.58
C ASN A 332 1.36 3.96 29.06
N ASP A 333 0.24 4.03 28.34
CA ASP A 333 -0.84 3.04 28.50
C ASP A 333 -0.47 1.75 27.76
N PHE A 334 0.44 1.00 28.36
CA PHE A 334 0.98 -0.22 27.75
C PHE A 334 -0.08 -1.33 27.59
N LYS A 335 -1.05 -1.40 28.50
CA LYS A 335 -2.12 -2.41 28.44
C LYS A 335 -3.09 -2.10 27.30
N GLY A 336 -3.53 -0.85 27.21
CA GLY A 336 -4.40 -0.37 26.14
C GLY A 336 -3.71 -0.47 24.78
N ALA A 337 -2.42 -0.14 24.69
CA ALA A 337 -1.64 -0.25 23.46
C ALA A 337 -1.54 -1.70 22.97
N ILE A 338 -1.16 -2.65 23.86
CA ILE A 338 -1.08 -4.07 23.49
C ILE A 338 -2.43 -4.58 23.00
N LYS A 339 -3.52 -4.23 23.71
CA LYS A 339 -4.87 -4.64 23.30
C LYS A 339 -5.19 -4.14 21.88
N ASP A 340 -4.93 -2.89 21.58
CA ASP A 340 -5.22 -2.30 20.27
C ASP A 340 -4.38 -2.96 19.16
N PHE A 341 -3.09 -3.22 19.39
CA PHE A 341 -2.26 -3.96 18.42
C PHE A 341 -2.73 -5.42 18.25
N GLU A 342 -3.16 -6.09 19.32
CA GLU A 342 -3.74 -7.44 19.24
C GLU A 342 -5.08 -7.42 18.47
N ASP A 343 -5.90 -6.39 18.64
CA ASP A 343 -7.15 -6.23 17.89
C ASP A 343 -6.86 -5.97 16.40
N SER A 344 -5.87 -5.14 16.05
CA SER A 344 -5.44 -4.97 14.66
C SER A 344 -4.94 -6.29 14.04
N LEU A 345 -4.20 -7.10 14.79
CA LEU A 345 -3.68 -8.41 14.35
C LEU A 345 -4.77 -9.49 14.19
N LYS A 346 -5.95 -9.33 14.78
CA LYS A 346 -7.10 -10.21 14.52
C LYS A 346 -7.71 -9.96 13.14
N ILE A 347 -7.60 -8.73 12.65
CA ILE A 347 -8.12 -8.33 11.36
C ILE A 347 -7.06 -8.59 10.29
N GLU A 348 -5.84 -8.10 10.49
CA GLU A 348 -4.69 -8.32 9.63
C GLU A 348 -3.61 -9.12 10.37
N THR A 349 -3.51 -10.41 10.05
CA THR A 349 -2.64 -11.35 10.78
C THR A 349 -1.15 -11.15 10.51
N ILE A 350 -0.79 -10.48 9.41
CA ILE A 350 0.59 -10.18 9.02
C ILE A 350 0.84 -8.69 9.21
N ASN A 351 1.34 -8.31 10.37
CA ASN A 351 1.71 -6.94 10.69
C ASN A 351 2.94 -6.93 11.62
N PRO A 352 4.15 -6.93 11.04
CA PRO A 352 5.40 -6.94 11.81
C PRO A 352 5.56 -5.70 12.69
N ASP A 353 5.03 -4.55 12.28
CA ASP A 353 5.09 -3.31 13.05
C ASP A 353 4.25 -3.38 14.33
N ALA A 354 3.07 -4.03 14.26
CA ALA A 354 2.24 -4.27 15.44
C ALA A 354 2.98 -5.16 16.47
N TYR A 355 3.58 -6.25 16.02
CA TYR A 355 4.39 -7.09 16.91
C TYR A 355 5.62 -6.37 17.47
N ASN A 356 6.29 -5.52 16.69
CA ASN A 356 7.38 -4.68 17.16
C ASN A 356 6.91 -3.73 18.28
N ASN A 357 5.78 -3.08 18.10
CA ASN A 357 5.24 -2.14 19.09
C ASN A 357 4.72 -2.87 20.36
N ILE A 358 4.15 -4.07 20.22
CA ILE A 358 3.85 -4.96 21.35
C ILE A 358 5.13 -5.29 22.14
N ALA A 359 6.22 -5.63 21.43
CA ALA A 359 7.52 -5.91 22.07
C ALA A 359 8.02 -4.71 22.87
N ILE A 360 7.88 -3.50 22.33
CA ILE A 360 8.26 -2.26 23.04
C ILE A 360 7.39 -2.04 24.26
N ALA A 361 6.08 -2.27 24.16
CA ALA A 361 5.16 -2.13 25.29
C ALA A 361 5.51 -3.09 26.43
N TYR A 362 5.84 -4.34 26.12
CA TYR A 362 6.33 -5.29 27.11
C TYR A 362 7.72 -4.93 27.66
N PHE A 363 8.63 -4.47 26.79
CA PHE A 363 9.96 -4.02 27.21
C PHE A 363 9.90 -2.89 28.22
N ARG A 364 9.06 -1.85 27.95
CA ARG A 364 8.86 -0.72 28.89
C ARG A 364 8.23 -1.17 30.21
N GLN A 365 7.43 -2.24 30.21
CA GLN A 365 6.91 -2.88 31.42
C GLN A 365 7.93 -3.79 32.12
N LYS A 366 9.16 -3.94 31.60
CA LYS A 366 10.20 -4.86 32.07
C LYS A 366 9.82 -6.35 31.97
N LYS A 367 8.85 -6.69 31.13
CA LYS A 367 8.44 -8.06 30.79
C LYS A 367 9.27 -8.55 29.61
N TYR A 368 10.54 -8.81 29.87
CA TYR A 368 11.53 -9.02 28.80
C TYR A 368 11.33 -10.32 28.03
N GLU A 369 10.80 -11.36 28.66
CA GLU A 369 10.47 -12.62 28.01
C GLU A 369 9.33 -12.43 26.99
N ASP A 370 8.25 -11.74 27.36
CA ASP A 370 7.13 -11.44 26.47
C ASP A 370 7.58 -10.52 25.34
N ALA A 371 8.42 -9.52 25.65
CA ALA A 371 9.00 -8.63 24.66
C ALA A 371 9.85 -9.38 23.63
N TRP A 372 10.65 -10.36 24.09
CA TRP A 372 11.47 -11.19 23.20
C TRP A 372 10.62 -12.03 22.25
N ILE A 373 9.56 -12.67 22.77
CA ILE A 373 8.63 -13.44 21.94
C ILE A 373 7.98 -12.57 20.88
N ALA A 374 7.54 -11.36 21.24
CA ALA A 374 6.89 -10.45 20.31
C ALA A 374 7.84 -9.97 19.21
N ILE A 375 9.09 -9.60 19.55
CA ILE A 375 10.04 -9.10 18.52
C ILE A 375 10.51 -10.24 17.59
N GLN A 376 10.57 -11.49 18.08
CA GLN A 376 10.83 -12.64 17.22
C GLN A 376 9.71 -12.82 16.19
N LYS A 377 8.44 -12.74 16.60
CA LYS A 377 7.29 -12.81 15.68
C LYS A 377 7.33 -11.69 14.63
N ALA A 378 7.70 -10.47 15.00
CA ALA A 378 7.85 -9.37 14.07
C ALA A 378 8.93 -9.67 13.01
N ALA A 379 10.09 -10.17 13.42
CA ALA A 379 11.20 -10.51 12.53
C ALA A 379 10.88 -11.71 11.62
N GLU A 380 10.10 -12.68 12.10
CA GLU A 380 9.64 -13.85 11.34
C GLU A 380 8.68 -13.42 10.21
N GLN A 381 7.84 -12.41 10.44
CA GLN A 381 6.88 -11.92 9.44
C GLN A 381 7.52 -11.08 8.35
N ASN A 382 8.52 -10.28 8.67
CA ASN A 382 9.23 -9.45 7.68
C ASN A 382 10.70 -9.22 8.06
N SER A 383 11.57 -10.01 7.46
CA SER A 383 13.02 -9.91 7.64
C SER A 383 13.66 -8.70 6.93
N THR A 384 12.92 -7.91 6.16
CA THR A 384 13.42 -6.73 5.44
C THR A 384 13.03 -5.40 6.09
N ASN A 385 12.10 -5.40 7.07
CA ASN A 385 11.71 -4.17 7.77
C ASN A 385 12.88 -3.65 8.63
N PRO A 386 13.45 -2.47 8.31
CA PRO A 386 14.67 -1.98 8.97
C PRO A 386 14.46 -1.66 10.45
N VAL A 387 13.27 -1.19 10.85
CA VAL A 387 12.95 -0.86 12.25
C VAL A 387 12.85 -2.13 13.08
N VAL A 388 12.13 -3.13 12.58
CA VAL A 388 11.98 -4.43 13.21
C VAL A 388 13.34 -5.11 13.37
N ASN A 389 14.13 -5.16 12.31
CA ASN A 389 15.44 -5.79 12.32
C ASN A 389 16.41 -5.11 13.31
N ALA A 390 16.46 -3.78 13.29
CA ALA A 390 17.31 -3.04 14.22
C ALA A 390 16.91 -3.31 15.69
N ASN A 391 15.63 -3.36 15.99
CA ASN A 391 15.14 -3.67 17.34
C ASN A 391 15.41 -5.13 17.72
N TYR A 392 15.20 -6.07 16.80
CA TYR A 392 15.51 -7.48 17.00
C TYR A 392 16.99 -7.69 17.33
N GLU A 393 17.91 -7.11 16.55
CA GLU A 393 19.35 -7.21 16.77
C GLU A 393 19.77 -6.65 18.13
N LYS A 394 19.27 -5.44 18.47
CA LYS A 394 19.52 -4.83 19.79
C LYS A 394 19.08 -5.74 20.93
N PHE A 395 17.93 -6.38 20.80
CA PHE A 395 17.39 -7.26 21.82
C PHE A 395 18.14 -8.59 21.88
N ALA A 396 18.44 -9.19 20.71
CA ALA A 396 19.19 -10.44 20.58
C ALA A 396 20.58 -10.36 21.24
N ALA A 397 21.26 -9.22 21.08
CA ALA A 397 22.55 -8.97 21.74
C ALA A 397 22.47 -9.04 23.29
N CYS A 398 21.29 -8.88 23.88
CA CYS A 398 21.06 -8.96 25.32
C CYS A 398 20.74 -10.39 25.81
N VAL A 399 20.48 -11.34 24.90
CA VAL A 399 20.18 -12.73 25.23
C VAL A 399 21.47 -13.47 25.63
N LYS A 400 21.45 -14.11 26.79
CA LYS A 400 22.55 -14.97 27.22
C LYS A 400 22.42 -16.33 26.55
N VAL A 401 23.26 -16.61 25.58
CA VAL A 401 23.39 -17.97 25.03
C VAL A 401 24.04 -18.85 26.11
N LYS A 402 23.40 -19.95 26.49
CA LYS A 402 24.09 -20.97 27.27
C LYS A 402 25.23 -21.53 26.42
N LYS A 403 26.46 -21.26 26.87
CA LYS A 403 27.62 -22.00 26.35
C LYS A 403 27.54 -23.46 26.84
#